data_364718ecd691fbd0e7acb83e773b9e1d
#
_entry.id   364718ecd691fbd0e7acb83e773b9e1d
#
_cell.length_a   1.000
_cell.length_b   1.000
_cell.length_c   1.000
_cell.angle_alpha   90.00
_cell.angle_beta   90.00
_cell.angle_gamma   90.00
#
_symmetry.space_group_name_H-M   'P 1'
#
loop_
_entity.id
_entity.type
_entity.pdbx_description
1 polymer ?
#
loop_
_entity_poly.entity_id
_entity_poly.type
_entity_poly.pdbx_seq_one_letter_code
_entity_poly.pdbx_strand_id
1 'polypeptide(L)'
;VLHCALLLAACGQGEKKPIVLATTTSTQDSGLLDVLVPEFEKASRYRVKVIAVGTGEALKMGERGDADVLLVHAPKSEEDYMKQGFGGQRKAVMHNDFVLLGPASDPAGAKGGAIANAFAKIAEAKVTFVSRADRSGTHRKEQELWAAAKLTPAGQWYVEAGQGMGECLKIASEKKAYILSDRGTYLALKPTLALATLVEGDAKLFNPYHVITVNAQKHPKANSQGAQAFVEFLTGAAAQGIIREFGRARYGQPLFAPDAATH
;
A
#
# COMPACT_ATOMS: atom_id res chain seq x y z
N VAL A 1 30.22 -15.11 59.34
CA VAL A 1 29.71 -15.68 58.06
C VAL A 1 28.66 -14.70 57.51
N LEU A 2 29.10 -13.87 56.53
CA LEU A 2 28.29 -12.84 55.95
C LEU A 2 27.60 -13.41 54.67
N HIS A 3 26.27 -13.61 54.72
CA HIS A 3 25.50 -14.05 53.57
C HIS A 3 25.14 -12.82 52.72
N CYS A 4 25.81 -12.67 51.57
CA CYS A 4 25.49 -11.69 50.57
C CYS A 4 24.34 -12.23 49.71
N ALA A 5 23.11 -11.77 49.91
CA ALA A 5 21.96 -12.08 49.08
C ALA A 5 22.06 -11.28 47.77
N LEU A 6 22.39 -11.95 46.65
CA LEU A 6 22.25 -11.39 45.32
C LEU A 6 20.74 -11.28 44.98
N LEU A 7 20.21 -10.09 44.99
CA LEU A 7 18.90 -9.76 44.39
C LEU A 7 19.04 -9.78 42.86
N LEU A 8 18.68 -10.87 42.24
CA LEU A 8 18.43 -10.95 40.80
C LEU A 8 17.18 -10.13 40.52
N ALA A 9 17.38 -8.91 40.04
CA ALA A 9 16.32 -8.12 39.42
C ALA A 9 15.88 -8.80 38.12
N ALA A 10 14.85 -9.67 38.21
CA ALA A 10 14.13 -10.14 37.03
C ALA A 10 13.47 -8.95 36.36
N CYS A 11 14.06 -8.44 35.27
CA CYS A 11 13.40 -7.54 34.34
C CYS A 11 12.21 -8.30 33.74
N GLY A 12 11.06 -8.27 34.40
CA GLY A 12 9.80 -8.72 33.85
C GLY A 12 9.47 -7.84 32.65
N GLN A 13 9.60 -8.37 31.42
CA GLN A 13 9.00 -7.76 30.26
C GLN A 13 7.49 -7.82 30.46
N GLY A 14 6.91 -6.70 30.91
CA GLY A 14 5.46 -6.57 31.03
C GLY A 14 4.78 -6.90 29.70
N GLU A 15 3.59 -7.50 29.78
CA GLU A 15 2.79 -7.86 28.59
C GLU A 15 2.62 -6.62 27.68
N LYS A 16 2.99 -6.78 26.41
CA LYS A 16 2.92 -5.69 25.43
C LYS A 16 1.48 -5.33 25.14
N LYS A 17 1.18 -4.03 25.17
CA LYS A 17 -0.17 -3.50 24.91
C LYS A 17 -0.50 -3.64 23.41
N PRO A 18 -1.65 -4.20 23.05
CA PRO A 18 -2.02 -4.36 21.64
C PRO A 18 -2.38 -3.01 21.01
N ILE A 19 -2.03 -2.87 19.73
CA ILE A 19 -2.58 -1.88 18.80
C ILE A 19 -3.10 -2.60 17.56
N VAL A 20 -4.21 -2.13 17.00
CA VAL A 20 -4.80 -2.65 15.77
C VAL A 20 -4.42 -1.73 14.62
N LEU A 21 -3.62 -2.26 13.69
CA LEU A 21 -3.26 -1.62 12.43
C LEU A 21 -4.18 -2.13 11.33
N ALA A 22 -5.07 -1.28 10.79
CA ALA A 22 -5.79 -1.58 9.56
C ALA A 22 -4.98 -1.07 8.36
N THR A 23 -4.78 -1.93 7.37
CA THR A 23 -3.98 -1.62 6.17
C THR A 23 -4.58 -2.30 4.94
N THR A 24 -3.88 -2.20 3.79
CA THR A 24 -4.33 -2.81 2.55
C THR A 24 -3.69 -4.18 2.31
N THR A 25 -4.39 -5.05 1.57
CA THR A 25 -3.85 -6.35 1.18
C THR A 25 -2.55 -6.18 0.37
N SER A 26 -2.47 -5.21 -0.53
CA SER A 26 -1.25 -4.93 -1.29
C SER A 26 -0.08 -4.49 -0.41
N THR A 27 -0.33 -3.76 0.68
CA THR A 27 0.72 -3.40 1.65
C THR A 27 1.21 -4.65 2.39
N GLN A 28 0.30 -5.52 2.83
CA GLN A 28 0.66 -6.79 3.46
C GLN A 28 1.42 -7.71 2.50
N ASP A 29 0.91 -7.87 1.28
CA ASP A 29 1.48 -8.77 0.27
C ASP A 29 2.88 -8.32 -0.20
N SER A 30 3.23 -7.05 -0.04
CA SER A 30 4.58 -6.55 -0.32
C SER A 30 5.64 -7.16 0.61
N GLY A 31 5.26 -7.64 1.80
CA GLY A 31 6.14 -8.14 2.84
C GLY A 31 6.84 -7.04 3.67
N LEU A 32 6.57 -5.75 3.40
CA LEU A 32 7.21 -4.65 4.15
C LEU A 32 6.85 -4.67 5.63
N LEU A 33 5.59 -5.00 5.96
CA LEU A 33 5.14 -5.08 7.35
C LEU A 33 5.77 -6.22 8.13
N ASP A 34 6.20 -7.30 7.45
CA ASP A 34 6.91 -8.42 8.08
C ASP A 34 8.30 -8.02 8.60
N VAL A 35 8.82 -6.87 8.13
CA VAL A 35 10.06 -6.28 8.61
C VAL A 35 9.80 -5.13 9.58
N LEU A 36 8.89 -4.20 9.25
CA LEU A 36 8.63 -2.99 10.06
C LEU A 36 7.96 -3.33 11.40
N VAL A 37 6.98 -4.25 11.42
CA VAL A 37 6.24 -4.58 12.64
C VAL A 37 7.15 -5.20 13.72
N PRO A 38 7.98 -6.22 13.43
CA PRO A 38 8.89 -6.76 14.43
C PRO A 38 9.88 -5.70 14.98
N GLU A 39 10.40 -4.81 14.15
CA GLU A 39 11.31 -3.75 14.60
C GLU A 39 10.60 -2.74 15.52
N PHE A 40 9.36 -2.36 15.19
CA PHE A 40 8.55 -1.55 16.09
C PHE A 40 8.27 -2.25 17.42
N GLU A 41 7.84 -3.50 17.36
CA GLU A 41 7.54 -4.27 18.57
C GLU A 41 8.78 -4.46 19.46
N LYS A 42 9.95 -4.64 18.87
CA LYS A 42 11.23 -4.73 19.59
C LYS A 42 11.60 -3.42 20.29
N ALA A 43 11.36 -2.29 19.62
CA ALA A 43 11.70 -0.96 20.11
C ALA A 43 10.64 -0.35 21.05
N SER A 44 9.49 -1.01 21.23
CA SER A 44 8.35 -0.46 21.97
C SER A 44 7.72 -1.43 22.94
N ARG A 45 6.81 -0.90 23.78
CA ARG A 45 5.97 -1.72 24.68
C ARG A 45 4.65 -2.17 24.04
N TYR A 46 4.53 -2.09 22.72
CA TYR A 46 3.31 -2.39 21.98
C TYR A 46 3.47 -3.65 21.14
N ARG A 47 2.34 -4.31 20.87
CA ARG A 47 2.20 -5.41 19.92
C ARG A 47 1.24 -5.01 18.83
N VAL A 48 1.57 -5.26 17.57
CA VAL A 48 0.75 -4.86 16.44
C VAL A 48 -0.09 -6.04 15.94
N LYS A 49 -1.41 -5.88 15.94
CA LYS A 49 -2.33 -6.76 15.23
C LYS A 49 -2.61 -6.14 13.87
N VAL A 50 -2.04 -6.70 12.82
CA VAL A 50 -2.27 -6.26 11.44
C VAL A 50 -3.58 -6.85 10.92
N ILE A 51 -4.44 -6.01 10.33
CA ILE A 51 -5.66 -6.41 9.61
C ILE A 51 -5.57 -5.83 8.21
N ALA A 52 -5.31 -6.70 7.23
CA ALA A 52 -5.16 -6.34 5.83
C ALA A 52 -6.49 -6.55 5.08
N VAL A 53 -7.06 -5.46 4.58
CA VAL A 53 -8.34 -5.42 3.87
C VAL A 53 -8.28 -4.44 2.69
N GLY A 54 -9.35 -4.21 1.95
CA GLY A 54 -9.38 -3.11 0.96
C GLY A 54 -9.36 -1.74 1.65
N THR A 55 -8.82 -0.70 0.99
CA THR A 55 -8.72 0.67 1.54
C THR A 55 -10.04 1.17 2.13
N GLY A 56 -11.16 0.94 1.42
CA GLY A 56 -12.47 1.39 1.90
C GLY A 56 -12.89 0.72 3.21
N GLU A 57 -12.57 -0.56 3.39
CA GLU A 57 -12.87 -1.27 4.64
C GLU A 57 -11.90 -0.87 5.76
N ALA A 58 -10.61 -0.65 5.45
CA ALA A 58 -9.66 -0.14 6.44
C ALA A 58 -10.13 1.22 7.01
N LEU A 59 -10.57 2.14 6.15
CA LEU A 59 -11.13 3.43 6.58
C LEU A 59 -12.40 3.25 7.43
N LYS A 60 -13.32 2.34 7.03
CA LYS A 60 -14.51 2.02 7.82
C LYS A 60 -14.17 1.42 9.19
N MET A 61 -13.14 0.60 9.29
CA MET A 61 -12.66 0.11 10.60
C MET A 61 -12.24 1.28 11.50
N GLY A 62 -11.54 2.28 10.95
CA GLY A 62 -11.21 3.50 11.69
C GLY A 62 -12.45 4.32 12.07
N GLU A 63 -13.45 4.43 11.17
CA GLU A 63 -14.73 5.12 11.43
C GLU A 63 -15.51 4.49 12.59
N ARG A 64 -15.47 3.15 12.71
CA ARG A 64 -16.12 2.42 13.81
C ARG A 64 -15.29 2.34 15.10
N GLY A 65 -13.99 2.71 15.05
CA GLY A 65 -13.06 2.52 16.17
C GLY A 65 -12.58 1.07 16.34
N ASP A 66 -12.67 0.24 15.30
CA ASP A 66 -12.19 -1.15 15.26
C ASP A 66 -10.67 -1.21 14.97
N ALA A 67 -10.05 -0.08 14.67
CA ALA A 67 -8.61 0.08 14.50
C ALA A 67 -8.11 1.28 15.34
N ASP A 68 -6.82 1.25 15.69
CA ASP A 68 -6.14 2.33 16.39
C ASP A 68 -5.39 3.25 15.43
N VAL A 69 -4.85 2.64 14.37
CA VAL A 69 -4.03 3.30 13.35
C VAL A 69 -4.28 2.66 11.97
N LEU A 70 -4.21 3.48 10.93
CA LEU A 70 -4.37 3.06 9.54
C LEU A 70 -3.06 3.30 8.78
N LEU A 71 -2.71 2.39 7.84
CA LEU A 71 -1.65 2.62 6.84
C LEU A 71 -2.25 2.35 5.48
N VAL A 72 -2.55 3.41 4.74
CA VAL A 72 -3.36 3.37 3.51
C VAL A 72 -2.77 4.26 2.41
N HIS A 73 -3.25 4.10 1.16
CA HIS A 73 -2.71 4.81 -0.01
C HIS A 73 -3.82 5.22 -0.99
N ALA A 74 -4.82 5.95 -0.51
CA ALA A 74 -5.88 6.52 -1.32
C ALA A 74 -6.16 7.98 -0.88
N PRO A 75 -5.31 8.94 -1.27
CA PRO A 75 -5.28 10.30 -0.74
C PRO A 75 -6.64 10.98 -0.63
N LYS A 76 -7.47 10.89 -1.68
CA LYS A 76 -8.80 11.49 -1.70
C LYS A 76 -9.72 10.92 -0.62
N SER A 77 -9.76 9.59 -0.49
CA SER A 77 -10.59 8.94 0.54
C SER A 77 -10.08 9.22 1.94
N GLU A 78 -8.75 9.33 2.12
CA GLU A 78 -8.12 9.69 3.38
C GLU A 78 -8.42 11.14 3.76
N GLU A 79 -8.40 12.08 2.81
CA GLU A 79 -8.76 13.47 3.03
C GLU A 79 -10.24 13.60 3.45
N ASP A 80 -11.14 12.85 2.81
CA ASP A 80 -12.55 12.83 3.19
C ASP A 80 -12.74 12.24 4.60
N TYR A 81 -12.01 11.20 4.96
CA TYR A 81 -11.96 10.61 6.30
C TYR A 81 -11.48 11.64 7.34
N MET A 82 -10.42 12.40 7.04
CA MET A 82 -9.92 13.47 7.91
C MET A 82 -10.92 14.61 8.04
N LYS A 83 -11.54 15.08 6.96
CA LYS A 83 -12.57 16.16 6.98
C LYS A 83 -13.80 15.79 7.82
N GLN A 84 -14.17 14.52 7.83
CA GLN A 84 -15.27 14.00 8.67
C GLN A 84 -14.86 13.86 10.16
N GLY A 85 -13.60 14.13 10.48
CA GLY A 85 -13.07 14.12 11.85
C GLY A 85 -12.87 12.73 12.43
N PHE A 86 -12.82 11.67 11.62
CA PHE A 86 -12.51 10.32 12.07
C PHE A 86 -11.02 10.09 12.32
N GLY A 87 -10.14 10.82 11.61
CA GLY A 87 -8.70 10.78 11.80
C GLY A 87 -8.21 11.86 12.79
N GLY A 88 -7.20 11.52 13.59
CA GLY A 88 -6.51 12.47 14.48
C GLY A 88 -5.33 13.14 13.75
N GLN A 89 -4.36 12.35 13.32
CA GLN A 89 -3.16 12.80 12.60
C GLN A 89 -3.01 12.01 11.30
N ARG A 90 -2.59 12.66 10.22
CA ARG A 90 -2.21 12.01 8.96
C ARG A 90 -0.81 12.46 8.58
N LYS A 91 0.11 11.49 8.37
CA LYS A 91 1.49 11.76 7.94
C LYS A 91 1.87 10.91 6.73
N ALA A 92 2.65 11.49 5.81
CA ALA A 92 3.30 10.75 4.75
C ALA A 92 4.34 9.78 5.34
N VAL A 93 4.43 8.58 4.78
CA VAL A 93 5.37 7.53 5.21
C VAL A 93 6.31 7.18 4.07
N MET A 94 5.76 6.86 2.92
CA MET A 94 6.48 6.36 1.75
C MET A 94 5.63 6.50 0.51
N HIS A 95 6.23 6.27 -0.65
CA HIS A 95 5.49 6.05 -1.88
C HIS A 95 6.08 4.88 -2.67
N ASN A 96 5.26 4.27 -3.49
CA ASN A 96 5.65 3.54 -4.67
C ASN A 96 4.92 4.14 -5.87
N ASP A 97 4.98 3.50 -7.01
CA ASP A 97 4.21 3.90 -8.19
C ASP A 97 3.38 2.74 -8.72
N PHE A 98 2.41 3.11 -9.52
CA PHE A 98 1.76 2.17 -10.42
C PHE A 98 2.55 2.07 -11.71
N VAL A 99 2.42 0.95 -12.39
CA VAL A 99 3.00 0.68 -13.70
C VAL A 99 1.92 0.17 -14.64
N LEU A 100 1.95 0.63 -15.90
CA LEU A 100 1.18 0.00 -16.95
C LEU A 100 1.99 -1.16 -17.53
N LEU A 101 1.42 -2.32 -17.49
CA LEU A 101 2.00 -3.55 -17.99
C LEU A 101 1.23 -4.03 -19.22
N GLY A 102 1.90 -4.79 -20.06
CA GLY A 102 1.29 -5.44 -21.20
C GLY A 102 2.24 -6.41 -21.91
N PRO A 103 1.83 -7.03 -23.01
CA PRO A 103 2.70 -7.91 -23.79
C PRO A 103 3.88 -7.12 -24.36
N ALA A 104 5.05 -7.74 -24.43
CA ALA A 104 6.25 -7.10 -24.97
C ALA A 104 6.10 -6.65 -26.45
N SER A 105 5.19 -7.27 -27.20
CA SER A 105 4.85 -6.89 -28.59
C SER A 105 4.08 -5.57 -28.70
N ASP A 106 3.47 -5.12 -27.60
CA ASP A 106 2.73 -3.86 -27.49
C ASP A 106 1.82 -3.51 -28.69
N PRO A 107 0.81 -4.34 -28.99
CA PRO A 107 -0.02 -4.15 -30.19
C PRO A 107 -0.80 -2.81 -30.21
N ALA A 108 -1.01 -2.16 -29.06
CA ALA A 108 -1.62 -0.82 -29.00
C ALA A 108 -0.60 0.31 -29.23
N GLY A 109 0.71 0.05 -29.20
CA GLY A 109 1.73 1.09 -29.22
C GLY A 109 1.66 1.99 -27.96
N ALA A 110 1.31 1.41 -26.81
CA ALA A 110 1.12 2.13 -25.56
C ALA A 110 2.44 2.50 -24.87
N LYS A 111 3.55 1.87 -25.26
CA LYS A 111 4.86 2.04 -24.64
C LYS A 111 5.35 3.49 -24.73
N GLY A 112 5.83 4.00 -23.60
CA GLY A 112 6.41 5.33 -23.48
C GLY A 112 5.38 6.44 -23.45
N GLY A 113 5.78 7.63 -23.05
CA GLY A 113 4.94 8.81 -22.96
C GLY A 113 4.01 8.84 -21.75
N ALA A 114 3.04 9.76 -21.81
CA ALA A 114 2.09 9.98 -20.73
C ALA A 114 1.11 8.81 -20.61
N ILE A 115 0.78 8.43 -19.37
CA ILE A 115 -0.14 7.32 -19.08
C ILE A 115 -1.53 7.51 -19.71
N ALA A 116 -2.05 8.76 -19.77
CA ALA A 116 -3.34 9.03 -20.40
C ALA A 116 -3.35 8.72 -21.90
N ASN A 117 -2.24 8.95 -22.61
CA ASN A 117 -2.10 8.61 -24.02
C ASN A 117 -2.03 7.09 -24.22
N ALA A 118 -1.37 6.37 -23.32
CA ALA A 118 -1.31 4.92 -23.37
C ALA A 118 -2.72 4.30 -23.21
N PHE A 119 -3.51 4.81 -22.26
CA PHE A 119 -4.89 4.39 -22.05
C PHE A 119 -5.76 4.70 -23.29
N ALA A 120 -5.57 5.86 -23.92
CA ALA A 120 -6.29 6.21 -25.15
C ALA A 120 -5.98 5.23 -26.30
N LYS A 121 -4.72 4.91 -26.52
CA LYS A 121 -4.29 3.95 -27.54
C LYS A 121 -4.83 2.54 -27.32
N ILE A 122 -4.85 2.07 -26.07
CA ILE A 122 -5.43 0.78 -25.68
C ILE A 122 -6.92 0.73 -26.01
N ALA A 123 -7.66 1.79 -25.67
CA ALA A 123 -9.09 1.89 -25.95
C ALA A 123 -9.39 1.99 -27.45
N GLU A 124 -8.60 2.76 -28.22
CA GLU A 124 -8.72 2.89 -29.67
C GLU A 124 -8.49 1.56 -30.37
N ALA A 125 -7.43 0.85 -30.00
CA ALA A 125 -7.09 -0.45 -30.55
C ALA A 125 -8.03 -1.59 -30.07
N LYS A 126 -8.85 -1.34 -29.03
CA LYS A 126 -9.73 -2.33 -28.39
C LYS A 126 -9.01 -3.62 -28.02
N VAL A 127 -7.73 -3.52 -27.65
CA VAL A 127 -6.94 -4.64 -27.17
C VAL A 127 -7.31 -4.95 -25.71
N THR A 128 -7.21 -6.21 -25.32
CA THR A 128 -7.65 -6.65 -24.01
C THR A 128 -6.94 -5.89 -22.90
N PHE A 129 -7.74 -5.30 -22.00
CA PHE A 129 -7.31 -4.70 -20.76
C PHE A 129 -7.98 -5.43 -19.59
N VAL A 130 -7.21 -5.83 -18.58
CA VAL A 130 -7.71 -6.49 -17.37
C VAL A 130 -7.81 -5.46 -16.26
N SER A 131 -9.03 -5.25 -15.77
CA SER A 131 -9.33 -4.45 -14.59
C SER A 131 -9.50 -5.33 -13.36
N ARG A 132 -9.04 -4.85 -12.21
CA ARG A 132 -9.33 -5.52 -10.94
C ARG A 132 -10.80 -5.55 -10.60
N ALA A 133 -11.54 -4.49 -10.91
CA ALA A 133 -12.98 -4.35 -10.67
C ALA A 133 -13.45 -4.69 -9.23
N ASP A 134 -12.55 -4.60 -8.22
CA ASP A 134 -12.74 -5.02 -6.83
C ASP A 134 -12.83 -3.85 -5.84
N ARG A 135 -12.95 -2.62 -6.35
CA ARG A 135 -12.97 -1.36 -5.58
C ARG A 135 -11.72 -1.10 -4.72
N SER A 136 -10.61 -1.79 -5.00
CA SER A 136 -9.31 -1.55 -4.36
C SER A 136 -8.71 -0.19 -4.73
N GLY A 137 -7.59 0.18 -4.10
CA GLY A 137 -6.81 1.37 -4.45
C GLY A 137 -6.35 1.35 -5.90
N THR A 138 -5.88 0.21 -6.42
CA THR A 138 -5.48 0.05 -7.82
C THR A 138 -6.65 0.23 -8.78
N HIS A 139 -7.82 -0.34 -8.48
CA HIS A 139 -9.01 -0.16 -9.31
C HIS A 139 -9.47 1.30 -9.32
N ARG A 140 -9.43 2.01 -8.19
CA ARG A 140 -9.75 3.45 -8.14
C ARG A 140 -8.76 4.26 -8.97
N LYS A 141 -7.45 3.97 -8.85
CA LYS A 141 -6.42 4.61 -9.67
C LYS A 141 -6.65 4.37 -11.16
N GLU A 142 -6.97 3.17 -11.56
CA GLU A 142 -7.33 2.82 -12.93
C GLU A 142 -8.49 3.67 -13.45
N GLN A 143 -9.59 3.76 -12.66
CA GLN A 143 -10.74 4.60 -13.01
C GLN A 143 -10.38 6.09 -13.14
N GLU A 144 -9.52 6.60 -12.25
CA GLU A 144 -8.99 7.96 -12.34
C GLU A 144 -8.20 8.19 -13.64
N LEU A 145 -7.42 7.20 -14.06
CA LEU A 145 -6.62 7.28 -15.30
C LEU A 145 -7.49 7.21 -16.55
N TRP A 146 -8.54 6.37 -16.58
CA TRP A 146 -9.54 6.36 -17.64
C TRP A 146 -10.27 7.71 -17.74
N ALA A 147 -10.70 8.25 -16.61
CA ALA A 147 -11.33 9.57 -16.56
C ALA A 147 -10.37 10.70 -17.03
N ALA A 148 -9.09 10.64 -16.65
CA ALA A 148 -8.07 11.59 -17.10
C ALA A 148 -7.81 11.50 -18.61
N ALA A 149 -8.01 10.34 -19.23
CA ALA A 149 -8.00 10.13 -20.66
C ALA A 149 -9.34 10.52 -21.33
N LYS A 150 -10.35 10.96 -20.55
CA LYS A 150 -11.71 11.27 -20.99
C LYS A 150 -12.42 10.07 -21.63
N LEU A 151 -12.18 8.88 -21.13
CA LEU A 151 -12.71 7.62 -21.61
C LEU A 151 -13.49 6.90 -20.53
N THR A 152 -14.49 6.12 -20.95
CA THR A 152 -15.20 5.15 -20.13
C THR A 152 -15.05 3.79 -20.80
N PRO A 153 -14.19 2.92 -20.28
CA PRO A 153 -13.93 1.62 -20.90
C PRO A 153 -15.19 0.75 -20.80
N ALA A 154 -15.54 0.07 -21.89
CA ALA A 154 -16.67 -0.84 -21.96
C ALA A 154 -16.53 -1.84 -23.11
N GLY A 155 -17.20 -2.96 -23.00
CA GLY A 155 -17.25 -3.99 -24.04
C GLY A 155 -16.23 -5.13 -23.80
N GLN A 156 -16.13 -6.04 -24.76
CA GLN A 156 -15.40 -7.31 -24.59
C GLN A 156 -13.88 -7.17 -24.38
N TRP A 157 -13.30 -6.06 -24.77
CA TRP A 157 -11.88 -5.78 -24.56
C TRP A 157 -11.52 -5.36 -23.13
N TYR A 158 -12.51 -4.90 -22.36
CA TYR A 158 -12.35 -4.51 -20.95
C TYR A 158 -12.86 -5.62 -20.05
N VAL A 159 -11.92 -6.37 -19.46
CA VAL A 159 -12.21 -7.57 -18.67
C VAL A 159 -12.19 -7.23 -17.18
N GLU A 160 -13.33 -7.21 -16.56
CA GLU A 160 -13.49 -7.01 -15.12
C GLU A 160 -13.28 -8.35 -14.40
N ALA A 161 -12.09 -8.51 -13.77
CA ALA A 161 -11.69 -9.79 -13.17
C ALA A 161 -12.28 -10.04 -11.78
N GLY A 162 -12.57 -9.00 -11.01
CA GLY A 162 -13.09 -9.13 -9.63
C GLY A 162 -12.13 -9.83 -8.67
N GLN A 163 -10.80 -9.78 -8.93
CA GLN A 163 -9.77 -10.54 -8.22
C GLN A 163 -8.71 -9.64 -7.58
N GLY A 164 -7.89 -10.22 -6.69
CA GLY A 164 -6.69 -9.56 -6.15
C GLY A 164 -5.63 -9.30 -7.22
N MET A 165 -4.66 -8.38 -6.93
CA MET A 165 -3.68 -7.93 -7.91
C MET A 165 -2.85 -9.07 -8.51
N GLY A 166 -2.41 -10.02 -7.69
CA GLY A 166 -1.62 -11.16 -8.14
C GLY A 166 -2.36 -12.02 -9.17
N GLU A 167 -3.63 -12.34 -8.91
CA GLU A 167 -4.46 -13.11 -9.85
C GLU A 167 -4.76 -12.31 -11.13
N CYS A 168 -5.02 -11.02 -11.02
CA CYS A 168 -5.21 -10.15 -12.18
C CYS A 168 -3.96 -10.11 -13.08
N LEU A 169 -2.76 -10.08 -12.48
CA LEU A 169 -1.50 -10.14 -13.23
C LEU A 169 -1.32 -11.46 -13.98
N LYS A 170 -1.68 -12.59 -13.37
CA LYS A 170 -1.65 -13.91 -14.04
C LYS A 170 -2.64 -13.94 -15.22
N ILE A 171 -3.88 -13.50 -15.00
CA ILE A 171 -4.91 -13.40 -16.06
C ILE A 171 -4.42 -12.51 -17.21
N ALA A 172 -3.83 -11.34 -16.91
CA ALA A 172 -3.29 -10.45 -17.94
C ALA A 172 -2.13 -11.09 -18.71
N SER A 173 -1.25 -11.81 -18.00
CA SER A 173 -0.13 -12.53 -18.62
C SER A 173 -0.61 -13.61 -19.58
N GLU A 174 -1.56 -14.46 -19.17
CA GLU A 174 -2.15 -15.52 -19.99
C GLU A 174 -2.89 -14.98 -21.22
N LYS A 175 -3.65 -13.89 -21.03
CA LYS A 175 -4.41 -13.25 -22.12
C LYS A 175 -3.57 -12.33 -22.99
N LYS A 176 -2.26 -12.13 -22.71
CA LYS A 176 -1.42 -11.10 -23.34
C LYS A 176 -2.10 -9.73 -23.32
N ALA A 177 -2.70 -9.40 -22.18
CA ALA A 177 -3.51 -8.20 -21.97
C ALA A 177 -2.71 -7.07 -21.31
N TYR A 178 -3.25 -5.88 -21.39
CA TYR A 178 -2.78 -4.72 -20.64
C TYR A 178 -3.39 -4.70 -19.25
N ILE A 179 -2.67 -4.15 -18.27
CA ILE A 179 -3.12 -4.05 -16.88
C ILE A 179 -2.37 -2.97 -16.13
N LEU A 180 -3.06 -2.24 -15.25
CA LEU A 180 -2.43 -1.39 -14.25
C LEU A 180 -2.10 -2.21 -13.00
N SER A 181 -0.89 -2.09 -12.49
CA SER A 181 -0.45 -2.74 -11.25
C SER A 181 0.34 -1.79 -10.36
N ASP A 182 0.32 -1.99 -9.06
CA ASP A 182 1.38 -1.47 -8.21
C ASP A 182 2.70 -2.18 -8.54
N ARG A 183 3.81 -1.42 -8.48
CA ARG A 183 5.15 -1.94 -8.81
C ARG A 183 5.55 -3.10 -7.91
N GLY A 184 5.20 -3.05 -6.62
CA GLY A 184 5.59 -4.07 -5.63
C GLY A 184 5.06 -5.45 -6.00
N THR A 185 3.76 -5.57 -6.25
CA THR A 185 3.13 -6.84 -6.64
C THR A 185 3.66 -7.34 -7.98
N TYR A 186 3.85 -6.42 -8.97
CA TYR A 186 4.46 -6.80 -10.25
C TYR A 186 5.87 -7.37 -10.07
N LEU A 187 6.75 -6.71 -9.33
CA LEU A 187 8.13 -7.17 -9.14
C LEU A 187 8.19 -8.51 -8.40
N ALA A 188 7.30 -8.73 -7.44
CA ALA A 188 7.22 -9.99 -6.72
C ALA A 188 6.87 -11.18 -7.64
N LEU A 189 6.04 -10.95 -8.66
CA LEU A 189 5.57 -11.99 -9.58
C LEU A 189 6.27 -11.98 -10.96
N LYS A 190 7.06 -10.95 -11.24
CA LYS A 190 7.71 -10.73 -12.54
C LYS A 190 8.37 -11.98 -13.17
N PRO A 191 9.08 -12.84 -12.40
CA PRO A 191 9.71 -14.04 -12.99
C PRO A 191 8.72 -15.04 -13.57
N THR A 192 7.44 -14.98 -13.19
CA THR A 192 6.39 -15.91 -13.62
C THR A 192 5.43 -15.31 -14.65
N LEU A 193 5.64 -14.03 -15.02
CA LEU A 193 4.74 -13.28 -15.90
C LEU A 193 5.37 -13.00 -17.26
N ALA A 194 4.60 -13.16 -18.33
CA ALA A 194 4.97 -12.73 -19.69
C ALA A 194 4.51 -11.29 -19.97
N LEU A 195 4.74 -10.38 -19.00
CA LEU A 195 4.38 -8.97 -19.08
C LEU A 195 5.62 -8.09 -19.03
N ALA A 196 5.61 -7.02 -19.81
CA ALA A 196 6.64 -5.98 -19.80
C ALA A 196 6.08 -4.68 -19.23
N THR A 197 6.93 -3.87 -18.59
CA THR A 197 6.59 -2.49 -18.22
C THR A 197 6.53 -1.63 -19.49
N LEU A 198 5.39 -1.03 -19.74
CA LEU A 198 5.15 -0.18 -20.90
C LEU A 198 5.17 1.31 -20.55
N VAL A 199 4.57 1.69 -19.41
CA VAL A 199 4.63 3.06 -18.90
C VAL A 199 4.91 3.04 -17.40
N GLU A 200 5.89 3.86 -16.99
CA GLU A 200 6.28 4.12 -15.62
C GLU A 200 6.77 5.56 -15.47
N GLY A 201 6.90 6.06 -14.23
CA GLY A 201 7.45 7.40 -13.93
C GLY A 201 6.55 8.58 -14.27
N ASP A 202 5.32 8.36 -14.74
CA ASP A 202 4.34 9.45 -14.91
C ASP A 202 3.84 9.93 -13.54
N ALA A 203 3.72 11.25 -13.35
CA ALA A 203 3.26 11.82 -12.09
C ALA A 203 1.87 11.32 -11.65
N LYS A 204 1.00 10.93 -12.59
CA LYS A 204 -0.31 10.34 -12.30
C LYS A 204 -0.24 8.91 -11.78
N LEU A 205 0.91 8.24 -11.93
CA LEU A 205 1.15 6.90 -11.42
C LEU A 205 1.66 6.89 -9.97
N PHE A 206 1.91 8.07 -9.39
CA PHE A 206 2.37 8.19 -8.01
C PHE A 206 1.35 7.60 -7.02
N ASN A 207 1.84 6.83 -6.06
CA ASN A 207 1.05 6.09 -5.07
C ASN A 207 1.59 6.33 -3.65
N PRO A 208 1.22 7.45 -3.03
CA PRO A 208 1.69 7.81 -1.69
C PRO A 208 0.94 7.04 -0.60
N TYR A 209 1.68 6.62 0.43
CA TYR A 209 1.16 5.94 1.62
C TYR A 209 1.19 6.88 2.81
N HIS A 210 0.08 6.90 3.53
CA HIS A 210 -0.04 7.68 4.75
C HIS A 210 -0.40 6.81 5.93
N VAL A 211 0.16 7.16 7.09
CA VAL A 211 -0.27 6.65 8.38
C VAL A 211 -1.25 7.63 9.00
N ILE A 212 -2.39 7.13 9.52
CA ILE A 212 -3.46 7.94 10.08
C ILE A 212 -3.83 7.36 11.44
N THR A 213 -3.78 8.17 12.51
CA THR A 213 -4.32 7.76 13.83
C THR A 213 -5.83 7.90 13.85
N VAL A 214 -6.52 6.98 14.49
CA VAL A 214 -7.96 7.13 14.76
C VAL A 214 -8.19 8.23 15.78
N ASN A 215 -9.24 9.02 15.60
CA ASN A 215 -9.55 10.14 16.50
C ASN A 215 -10.03 9.66 17.86
N ALA A 216 -9.19 9.84 18.89
CA ALA A 216 -9.47 9.42 20.26
C ALA A 216 -10.66 10.14 20.91
N GLN A 217 -11.04 11.33 20.43
CA GLN A 217 -12.23 12.02 20.95
C GLN A 217 -13.52 11.32 20.51
N LYS A 218 -13.55 10.77 19.29
CA LYS A 218 -14.69 9.97 18.81
C LYS A 218 -14.63 8.54 19.33
N HIS A 219 -13.42 8.00 19.52
CA HIS A 219 -13.20 6.61 19.93
C HIS A 219 -12.28 6.54 21.17
N PRO A 220 -12.80 6.82 22.37
CA PRO A 220 -12.00 6.85 23.60
C PRO A 220 -11.35 5.50 23.98
N LYS A 221 -11.82 4.40 23.40
CA LYS A 221 -11.25 3.05 23.59
C LYS A 221 -10.05 2.78 22.71
N ALA A 222 -9.83 3.58 21.66
CA ALA A 222 -8.66 3.40 20.77
C ALA A 222 -7.36 3.65 21.55
N ASN A 223 -6.36 2.81 21.28
CA ASN A 223 -5.04 2.95 21.91
C ASN A 223 -4.26 4.11 21.24
N SER A 224 -4.66 5.36 21.54
CA SER A 224 -4.06 6.55 20.94
C SER A 224 -2.56 6.70 21.20
N GLN A 225 -2.09 6.29 22.39
CA GLN A 225 -0.66 6.32 22.71
C GLN A 225 0.14 5.31 21.86
N GLY A 226 -0.40 4.11 21.66
CA GLY A 226 0.20 3.10 20.79
C GLY A 226 0.18 3.51 19.33
N ALA A 227 -0.93 4.09 18.86
CA ALA A 227 -1.06 4.64 17.53
C ALA A 227 -0.04 5.76 17.26
N GLN A 228 0.12 6.69 18.20
CA GLN A 228 1.09 7.77 18.12
C GLN A 228 2.53 7.23 18.07
N ALA A 229 2.87 6.27 18.94
CA ALA A 229 4.19 5.63 18.93
C ALA A 229 4.49 4.92 17.59
N PHE A 230 3.48 4.31 16.97
CA PHE A 230 3.62 3.69 15.66
C PHE A 230 3.82 4.71 14.53
N VAL A 231 3.12 5.85 14.58
CA VAL A 231 3.35 6.97 13.65
C VAL A 231 4.78 7.49 13.77
N GLU A 232 5.26 7.74 15.00
CA GLU A 232 6.62 8.23 15.26
C GLU A 232 7.67 7.24 14.76
N PHE A 233 7.46 5.95 14.97
CA PHE A 233 8.34 4.92 14.45
C PHE A 233 8.38 4.93 12.91
N LEU A 234 7.22 4.91 12.24
CA LEU A 234 7.16 4.86 10.77
C LEU A 234 7.78 6.09 10.11
N THR A 235 7.67 7.25 10.76
CA THR A 235 8.24 8.51 10.25
C THR A 235 9.65 8.78 10.76
N GLY A 236 10.17 7.94 11.65
CA GLY A 236 11.52 8.04 12.21
C GLY A 236 12.60 7.43 11.32
N ALA A 237 13.85 7.81 11.56
CA ALA A 237 15.01 7.45 10.74
C ALA A 237 15.19 5.94 10.55
N ALA A 238 14.92 5.14 11.58
CA ALA A 238 15.06 3.67 11.51
C ALA A 238 14.10 3.04 10.49
N ALA A 239 12.79 3.32 10.59
CA ALA A 239 11.81 2.80 9.64
C ALA A 239 12.02 3.37 8.23
N GLN A 240 12.35 4.66 8.09
CA GLN A 240 12.64 5.29 6.81
C GLN A 240 13.90 4.70 6.14
N GLY A 241 14.89 4.28 6.92
CA GLY A 241 16.05 3.52 6.45
C GLY A 241 15.66 2.14 5.91
N ILE A 242 14.81 1.41 6.65
CA ILE A 242 14.29 0.10 6.21
C ILE A 242 13.50 0.26 4.89
N ILE A 243 12.60 1.23 4.81
CA ILE A 243 11.78 1.50 3.62
C ILE A 243 12.67 1.77 2.39
N ARG A 244 13.72 2.57 2.54
CA ARG A 244 14.66 2.93 1.46
C ARG A 244 15.37 1.71 0.87
N GLU A 245 15.69 0.73 1.68
CA GLU A 245 16.43 -0.46 1.23
C GLU A 245 15.54 -1.66 0.94
N PHE A 246 14.25 -1.60 1.34
CA PHE A 246 13.34 -2.73 1.22
C PHE A 246 13.15 -3.15 -0.24
N GLY A 247 13.36 -4.43 -0.51
CA GLY A 247 13.24 -5.02 -1.84
C GLY A 247 14.54 -5.01 -2.67
N ARG A 248 15.53 -4.17 -2.35
CA ARG A 248 16.76 -4.02 -3.15
C ARG A 248 17.51 -5.34 -3.34
N ALA A 249 17.68 -6.10 -2.27
CA ALA A 249 18.39 -7.39 -2.34
C ALA A 249 17.66 -8.41 -3.21
N ARG A 250 16.32 -8.38 -3.22
CA ARG A 250 15.48 -9.35 -3.94
C ARG A 250 15.21 -8.94 -5.39
N TYR A 251 15.04 -7.65 -5.65
CA TYR A 251 14.54 -7.14 -6.94
C TYR A 251 15.55 -6.24 -7.67
N GLY A 252 16.75 -6.02 -7.09
CA GLY A 252 17.77 -5.12 -7.62
C GLY A 252 17.46 -3.63 -7.45
N GLN A 253 16.28 -3.30 -6.93
CA GLN A 253 15.80 -1.94 -6.67
C GLN A 253 14.86 -1.92 -5.46
N PRO A 254 14.73 -0.77 -4.77
CA PRO A 254 13.77 -0.66 -3.67
C PRO A 254 12.31 -0.70 -4.19
N LEU A 255 11.40 -1.24 -3.39
CA LEU A 255 9.97 -1.27 -3.70
C LEU A 255 9.27 0.03 -3.30
N PHE A 256 9.82 0.77 -2.36
CA PHE A 256 9.28 2.01 -1.82
C PHE A 256 10.38 3.08 -1.71
N ALA A 257 9.98 4.32 -1.80
CA ALA A 257 10.79 5.47 -1.45
C ALA A 257 10.25 6.12 -0.16
N PRO A 258 11.11 6.51 0.79
CA PRO A 258 10.70 7.18 2.02
C PRO A 258 10.19 8.59 1.74
N ASP A 259 9.11 9.01 2.41
CA ASP A 259 8.49 10.35 2.26
C ASP A 259 8.39 11.13 3.58
N ALA A 260 8.67 10.51 4.71
CA ALA A 260 8.71 11.27 5.94
C ALA A 260 9.91 12.23 5.92
N ALA A 261 9.62 13.52 6.10
CA ALA A 261 10.68 14.51 6.26
C ALA A 261 11.56 14.11 7.46
N THR A 262 12.82 13.80 7.20
CA THR A 262 13.82 13.63 8.26
C THR A 262 14.11 15.01 8.83
N HIS A 263 13.60 15.28 10.03
CA HIS A 263 13.94 16.44 10.83
C HIS A 263 15.22 16.19 11.58
#